data_7611e01944651d8cbcd093f34196c6ae
#
_entry.id   7611e01944651d8cbcd093f34196c6ae
#
_cell.length_a   1.000
_cell.length_b   1.000
_cell.length_c   1.000
_cell.angle_alpha   90.00
_cell.angle_beta   90.00
_cell.angle_gamma   90.00
#
_symmetry.space_group_name_H-M   'P 1'
#
loop_
_entity.id
_entity.type
_entity.pdbx_description
1 polymer ?
#
loop_
_entity_poly.entity_id
_entity_poly.type
_entity_poly.pdbx_seq_one_letter_code
_entity_poly.pdbx_strand_id
1 'polypeptide(L)'
;MKRILLNISFIAALVMMVSSCVDPDPDYKDFPSKDVDFTYAVAPSADGQVQYGQDYYVVSHIQFTNTSYKQGNPSWDFGDGTTSTEKNPVHKFEKAGTYQVKLTIDGVGSRTYPIMIYDIAPVLSIQSQSAEVLTVNDVDVEFNIFLPNPENKKVKYEWTFPEGALDAEGNPLTTFVGYADENGKVDYPGKVHFKNIGSQRITLKTTFDIDGENRQLEESYVNVQVGADKEYQTLYFATVGGNIKAMKIIPDSELPEGTKNLPFDMGVSSGNMPFNLVYYKDADGQGWIYILDAGKQYTYVNDADGVLGDGKINVMTVDGKSTNLFVTNVGQTAFNDPFFGTVDGNDLIYSDRNTGLRKTALNTRGGKESSTYLVKNDQLGYYSRGLAYGAISTTIEKDSKGMYWWGKCYNGNGIYRFKSTDIVSDYKTAKAPYGIILKDVKFKAFTIDEARKSLYVWRWGDGDGFYVYPLPADNETVDKKGFLKGHDFLMMADAMNSTADEGVYCTQMALDKETGNVYFGFNKAAADNSAFATGLKYYDYAAGKIVSVPVVADKIMGIVINSNKSKLF
;
A
#
# COMPACT_ATOMS: atom_id res chain seq x y z
N MET A 1 9.44 -28.32 11.23
CA MET A 1 8.31 -29.10 11.75
C MET A 1 7.30 -28.29 12.59
N LYS A 2 7.69 -27.38 13.48
CA LYS A 2 6.71 -26.57 14.26
C LYS A 2 5.84 -25.58 13.47
N ARG A 3 6.31 -25.05 12.35
CA ARG A 3 5.53 -24.10 11.51
C ARG A 3 4.47 -24.78 10.62
N ILE A 4 4.69 -26.04 10.25
CA ILE A 4 3.71 -26.82 9.46
C ILE A 4 2.51 -27.22 10.35
N LEU A 5 2.74 -27.50 11.62
CA LEU A 5 1.68 -27.82 12.58
C LEU A 5 0.77 -26.61 12.90
N LEU A 6 1.30 -25.37 12.85
CA LEU A 6 0.49 -24.17 13.10
C LEU A 6 -0.47 -23.86 11.95
N ASN A 7 -0.04 -24.06 10.71
CA ASN A 7 -0.91 -23.86 9.54
C ASN A 7 -1.99 -24.93 9.41
N ILE A 8 -1.70 -26.18 9.80
CA ILE A 8 -2.71 -27.25 9.83
C ILE A 8 -3.74 -26.98 10.94
N SER A 9 -3.34 -26.43 12.07
CA SER A 9 -4.27 -26.04 13.14
C SER A 9 -5.20 -24.90 12.76
N PHE A 10 -4.74 -23.95 11.93
CA PHE A 10 -5.56 -22.84 11.46
C PHE A 10 -6.61 -23.28 10.42
N ILE A 11 -6.22 -24.20 9.51
CA ILE A 11 -7.13 -24.79 8.53
C ILE A 11 -8.16 -25.70 9.24
N ALA A 12 -7.73 -26.47 10.23
CA ALA A 12 -8.64 -27.29 11.03
C ALA A 12 -9.62 -26.45 11.88
N ALA A 13 -9.19 -25.29 12.39
CA ALA A 13 -10.08 -24.37 13.11
C ALA A 13 -11.09 -23.68 12.16
N LEU A 14 -10.69 -23.36 10.92
CA LEU A 14 -11.60 -22.79 9.92
C LEU A 14 -12.64 -23.82 9.46
N VAL A 15 -12.24 -25.07 9.27
CA VAL A 15 -13.17 -26.17 8.93
C VAL A 15 -14.12 -26.49 10.07
N MET A 16 -13.71 -26.33 11.34
CA MET A 16 -14.59 -26.54 12.48
C MET A 16 -15.59 -25.40 12.71
N MET A 17 -15.36 -24.20 12.18
CA MET A 17 -16.32 -23.10 12.30
C MET A 17 -17.47 -23.17 11.30
N VAL A 18 -17.36 -23.96 10.22
CA VAL A 18 -18.46 -24.18 9.26
C VAL A 18 -19.29 -25.43 9.59
N SER A 19 -18.88 -26.25 10.56
CA SER A 19 -19.61 -27.46 10.96
C SER A 19 -20.51 -27.31 12.17
N SER A 20 -20.67 -26.09 12.73
CA SER A 20 -21.42 -25.89 13.97
C SER A 20 -22.83 -25.32 13.80
N CYS A 21 -23.44 -25.46 12.64
CA CYS A 21 -24.85 -25.13 12.43
C CYS A 21 -25.67 -26.35 12.03
N VAL A 22 -25.45 -27.47 12.70
CA VAL A 22 -26.43 -28.52 12.77
C VAL A 22 -26.82 -28.65 14.23
N ASP A 23 -27.91 -28.03 14.60
CA ASP A 23 -28.55 -28.25 15.89
C ASP A 23 -29.14 -29.66 15.87
N PRO A 24 -28.63 -30.59 16.69
CA PRO A 24 -29.25 -31.91 16.82
C PRO A 24 -30.38 -31.82 17.83
N ASP A 25 -31.41 -31.02 17.57
CA ASP A 25 -32.62 -31.09 18.39
C ASP A 25 -33.40 -32.36 18.00
N PRO A 26 -33.43 -33.40 18.85
CA PRO A 26 -34.13 -34.62 18.55
C PRO A 26 -35.67 -34.49 18.56
N ASP A 27 -36.19 -33.34 18.92
CA ASP A 27 -37.60 -33.02 18.92
C ASP A 27 -38.08 -32.20 17.69
N TYR A 28 -37.22 -32.04 16.68
CA TYR A 28 -37.59 -31.34 15.44
C TYR A 28 -38.63 -32.14 14.66
N LYS A 29 -39.92 -31.89 14.96
CA LYS A 29 -41.06 -32.58 14.37
C LYS A 29 -41.42 -32.10 12.96
N ASP A 30 -40.81 -31.04 12.48
CA ASP A 30 -41.06 -30.49 11.15
C ASP A 30 -39.80 -30.59 10.27
N PHE A 31 -39.45 -31.81 9.87
CA PHE A 31 -38.65 -31.94 8.66
C PHE A 31 -39.46 -31.27 7.55
N PRO A 32 -38.88 -30.23 6.88
CA PRO A 32 -39.54 -29.66 5.72
C PRO A 32 -39.89 -30.81 4.79
N SER A 33 -41.19 -30.91 4.42
CA SER A 33 -41.68 -32.03 3.66
C SER A 33 -40.81 -32.24 2.44
N LYS A 34 -40.23 -33.42 2.25
CA LYS A 34 -39.49 -33.80 1.03
C LYS A 34 -40.43 -33.97 -0.16
N ASP A 35 -41.64 -33.43 -0.05
CA ASP A 35 -42.63 -33.43 -1.12
C ASP A 35 -42.05 -32.80 -2.38
N VAL A 36 -41.30 -31.68 -2.22
CA VAL A 36 -40.45 -31.10 -3.27
C VAL A 36 -39.05 -30.98 -2.74
N ASP A 37 -38.08 -31.59 -3.42
CA ASP A 37 -36.67 -31.52 -3.08
C ASP A 37 -35.79 -31.77 -4.30
N PHE A 38 -34.53 -31.34 -4.26
CA PHE A 38 -33.57 -31.61 -5.31
C PHE A 38 -32.14 -31.61 -4.78
N THR A 39 -31.26 -32.25 -5.53
CA THR A 39 -29.80 -32.22 -5.35
C THR A 39 -29.15 -31.63 -6.59
N TYR A 40 -27.91 -31.22 -6.45
CA TYR A 40 -27.11 -30.70 -7.55
C TYR A 40 -25.64 -31.12 -7.38
N ALA A 41 -24.97 -31.32 -8.51
CA ALA A 41 -23.56 -31.70 -8.58
C ALA A 41 -23.00 -31.26 -9.93
N VAL A 42 -21.66 -31.27 -10.08
CA VAL A 42 -21.05 -31.13 -11.41
C VAL A 42 -21.59 -32.25 -12.30
N ALA A 43 -22.02 -31.92 -13.51
CA ALA A 43 -22.53 -32.89 -14.47
C ALA A 43 -21.46 -34.00 -14.68
N PRO A 44 -21.90 -35.27 -14.79
CA PRO A 44 -20.98 -36.37 -14.93
C PRO A 44 -20.09 -36.19 -16.17
N SER A 45 -18.80 -36.43 -16.00
CA SER A 45 -17.85 -36.55 -17.09
C SER A 45 -18.21 -37.77 -17.97
N ALA A 46 -17.54 -37.93 -19.08
CA ALA A 46 -17.81 -39.03 -20.03
C ALA A 46 -17.75 -40.43 -19.41
N ASP A 47 -17.10 -40.61 -18.24
CA ASP A 47 -17.04 -41.84 -17.46
C ASP A 47 -18.26 -42.04 -16.51
N GLY A 48 -19.19 -41.08 -16.45
CA GLY A 48 -20.42 -41.17 -15.67
C GLY A 48 -20.28 -40.96 -14.15
N GLN A 49 -19.14 -40.50 -13.67
CA GLN A 49 -18.90 -40.23 -12.25
C GLN A 49 -19.48 -38.87 -11.85
N VAL A 50 -20.38 -38.85 -10.87
CA VAL A 50 -20.93 -37.62 -10.28
C VAL A 50 -20.11 -37.25 -9.06
N GLN A 51 -19.61 -36.04 -9.00
CA GLN A 51 -18.84 -35.53 -7.86
C GLN A 51 -19.71 -34.54 -7.06
N TYR A 52 -19.97 -34.87 -5.79
CA TYR A 52 -20.71 -34.03 -4.85
C TYR A 52 -19.77 -33.25 -3.94
N GLY A 53 -20.22 -32.09 -3.48
CA GLY A 53 -19.50 -31.30 -2.47
C GLY A 53 -18.27 -30.57 -2.98
N GLN A 54 -18.18 -30.32 -4.27
CA GLN A 54 -17.16 -29.49 -4.89
C GLN A 54 -17.61 -28.03 -5.00
N ASP A 55 -16.65 -27.12 -5.16
CA ASP A 55 -16.93 -25.75 -5.54
C ASP A 55 -17.44 -25.69 -6.99
N TYR A 56 -18.42 -24.84 -7.24
CA TYR A 56 -18.99 -24.62 -8.56
C TYR A 56 -18.46 -23.32 -9.15
N TYR A 57 -18.06 -23.36 -10.40
CA TYR A 57 -17.47 -22.22 -11.10
C TYR A 57 -18.35 -21.84 -12.31
N VAL A 58 -18.16 -20.63 -12.82
CA VAL A 58 -18.86 -20.12 -14.01
C VAL A 58 -18.69 -21.00 -15.27
N VAL A 59 -17.74 -21.95 -15.26
CA VAL A 59 -17.54 -22.94 -16.35
C VAL A 59 -18.18 -24.30 -16.02
N SER A 60 -18.71 -24.47 -14.81
CA SER A 60 -19.23 -25.78 -14.40
C SER A 60 -20.62 -26.01 -15.02
N HIS A 61 -20.79 -27.13 -15.68
CA HIS A 61 -22.08 -27.67 -16.01
C HIS A 61 -22.65 -28.36 -14.77
N ILE A 62 -23.71 -27.82 -14.21
CA ILE A 62 -24.31 -28.31 -12.97
C ILE A 62 -25.57 -29.12 -13.31
N GLN A 63 -25.53 -30.41 -12.99
CA GLN A 63 -26.70 -31.30 -13.09
C GLN A 63 -27.60 -31.09 -11.89
N PHE A 64 -28.82 -30.67 -12.11
CA PHE A 64 -29.87 -30.62 -11.10
C PHE A 64 -30.67 -31.91 -11.19
N THR A 65 -30.88 -32.56 -10.05
CA THR A 65 -31.65 -33.82 -9.97
C THR A 65 -32.84 -33.63 -9.08
N ASN A 66 -34.03 -33.76 -9.65
CA ASN A 66 -35.28 -33.72 -8.91
C ASN A 66 -35.40 -34.98 -8.05
N THR A 67 -35.35 -34.81 -6.73
CA THR A 67 -35.49 -35.88 -5.71
C THR A 67 -36.82 -35.82 -4.97
N SER A 68 -37.79 -35.06 -5.48
CA SER A 68 -39.12 -34.90 -4.86
C SER A 68 -39.83 -36.24 -4.66
N TYR A 69 -40.41 -36.40 -3.49
CA TYR A 69 -41.23 -37.59 -3.19
C TYR A 69 -42.55 -37.61 -3.99
N LYS A 70 -43.19 -36.45 -4.12
CA LYS A 70 -44.42 -36.32 -4.91
C LYS A 70 -44.09 -36.04 -6.37
N GLN A 71 -44.84 -36.73 -7.25
CA GLN A 71 -44.68 -36.59 -8.70
C GLN A 71 -45.54 -35.45 -9.24
N GLY A 72 -45.07 -34.80 -10.28
CA GLY A 72 -45.75 -33.72 -10.99
C GLY A 72 -44.81 -33.12 -12.05
N ASN A 73 -45.28 -32.15 -12.82
CA ASN A 73 -44.45 -31.45 -13.80
C ASN A 73 -43.49 -30.51 -13.09
N PRO A 74 -42.19 -30.66 -13.30
CA PRO A 74 -41.19 -29.76 -12.70
C PRO A 74 -41.08 -28.44 -13.47
N SER A 75 -40.84 -27.38 -12.76
CA SER A 75 -40.41 -26.08 -13.30
C SER A 75 -39.27 -25.55 -12.46
N TRP A 76 -38.15 -25.27 -13.10
CA TRP A 76 -36.94 -24.73 -12.50
C TRP A 76 -36.82 -23.26 -12.81
N ASP A 77 -36.42 -22.50 -11.80
CA ASP A 77 -35.96 -21.13 -11.90
C ASP A 77 -34.55 -21.11 -11.30
N PHE A 78 -33.54 -20.81 -12.10
CA PHE A 78 -32.15 -20.85 -11.66
C PHE A 78 -31.73 -19.59 -10.92
N GLY A 79 -32.57 -18.55 -10.86
CA GLY A 79 -32.27 -17.30 -10.17
C GLY A 79 -31.38 -16.34 -10.94
N ASP A 80 -30.99 -16.69 -12.16
CA ASP A 80 -30.23 -15.87 -13.11
C ASP A 80 -31.12 -15.31 -14.26
N GLY A 81 -32.43 -15.53 -14.18
CA GLY A 81 -33.40 -15.15 -15.21
C GLY A 81 -33.69 -16.25 -16.22
N THR A 82 -33.06 -17.41 -16.11
CA THR A 82 -33.31 -18.58 -16.96
C THR A 82 -34.16 -19.62 -16.23
N THR A 83 -34.86 -20.46 -16.99
CA THR A 83 -35.77 -21.48 -16.48
C THR A 83 -35.67 -22.77 -17.28
N SER A 84 -36.13 -23.92 -16.70
CA SER A 84 -36.25 -25.21 -17.39
C SER A 84 -37.47 -25.96 -16.92
N THR A 85 -38.04 -26.80 -17.81
CA THR A 85 -39.13 -27.75 -17.48
C THR A 85 -38.65 -29.21 -17.56
N GLU A 86 -37.38 -29.44 -17.80
CA GLU A 86 -36.79 -30.77 -17.81
C GLU A 86 -36.84 -31.39 -16.41
N LYS A 87 -36.94 -32.71 -16.34
CA LYS A 87 -36.98 -33.43 -15.07
C LYS A 87 -35.68 -33.21 -14.28
N ASN A 88 -34.55 -33.30 -14.96
CA ASN A 88 -33.20 -33.17 -14.39
C ASN A 88 -32.35 -32.31 -15.34
N PRO A 89 -32.47 -31.00 -15.30
CA PRO A 89 -31.72 -30.12 -16.22
C PRO A 89 -30.25 -30.04 -15.87
N VAL A 90 -29.43 -29.74 -16.88
CA VAL A 90 -28.09 -29.27 -16.73
C VAL A 90 -28.08 -27.76 -16.96
N HIS A 91 -27.46 -27.00 -16.07
CA HIS A 91 -27.41 -25.56 -16.18
C HIS A 91 -25.98 -25.04 -15.92
N LYS A 92 -25.63 -23.96 -16.60
CA LYS A 92 -24.34 -23.24 -16.44
C LYS A 92 -24.65 -21.78 -16.14
N PHE A 93 -24.07 -21.26 -15.08
CA PHE A 93 -24.17 -19.84 -14.72
C PHE A 93 -23.09 -19.00 -15.40
N GLU A 94 -23.48 -17.91 -16.05
CA GLU A 94 -22.56 -17.05 -16.79
C GLU A 94 -21.75 -16.09 -15.92
N LYS A 95 -22.18 -15.85 -14.67
CA LYS A 95 -21.52 -14.92 -13.74
C LYS A 95 -21.38 -15.57 -12.37
N ALA A 96 -20.32 -15.18 -11.67
CA ALA A 96 -20.16 -15.52 -10.26
C ALA A 96 -21.21 -14.82 -9.40
N GLY A 97 -21.63 -15.48 -8.33
CA GLY A 97 -22.64 -14.96 -7.42
C GLY A 97 -23.36 -16.06 -6.64
N THR A 98 -24.30 -15.65 -5.80
CA THR A 98 -25.18 -16.57 -5.08
C THR A 98 -26.55 -16.54 -5.75
N TYR A 99 -26.97 -17.67 -6.28
CA TYR A 99 -28.24 -17.84 -6.99
C TYR A 99 -29.23 -18.59 -6.14
N GLN A 100 -30.49 -18.14 -6.11
CA GLN A 100 -31.59 -18.81 -5.42
C GLN A 100 -32.28 -19.76 -6.41
N VAL A 101 -31.79 -20.99 -6.51
CA VAL A 101 -32.37 -21.99 -7.43
C VAL A 101 -33.63 -22.57 -6.83
N LYS A 102 -34.72 -22.51 -7.57
CA LYS A 102 -36.05 -22.93 -7.14
C LYS A 102 -36.60 -24.01 -8.05
N LEU A 103 -36.97 -25.15 -7.45
CA LEU A 103 -37.80 -26.18 -8.09
C LEU A 103 -39.24 -26.00 -7.65
N THR A 104 -40.15 -25.99 -8.59
CA THR A 104 -41.61 -26.04 -8.37
C THR A 104 -42.16 -27.30 -9.00
N ILE A 105 -42.99 -28.04 -8.27
CA ILE A 105 -43.76 -29.20 -8.80
C ILE A 105 -45.24 -28.80 -8.81
N ASP A 106 -45.84 -28.90 -9.97
CA ASP A 106 -47.23 -28.50 -10.18
C ASP A 106 -48.18 -29.19 -9.20
N GLY A 107 -49.04 -28.40 -8.53
CA GLY A 107 -50.01 -28.88 -7.55
C GLY A 107 -49.42 -29.40 -6.23
N VAL A 108 -48.08 -29.34 -6.05
CA VAL A 108 -47.42 -29.85 -4.85
C VAL A 108 -46.81 -28.72 -4.03
N GLY A 109 -45.95 -27.88 -4.65
CA GLY A 109 -45.23 -26.81 -3.95
C GLY A 109 -43.91 -26.47 -4.58
N SER A 110 -43.05 -25.80 -3.82
CA SER A 110 -41.72 -25.43 -4.29
C SER A 110 -40.62 -25.54 -3.22
N ARG A 111 -39.40 -25.70 -3.66
CA ARG A 111 -38.17 -25.71 -2.83
C ARG A 111 -37.11 -24.79 -3.43
N THR A 112 -36.42 -24.04 -2.59
CA THR A 112 -35.34 -23.15 -3.00
C THR A 112 -34.07 -23.42 -2.21
N TYR A 113 -32.92 -23.47 -2.89
CA TYR A 113 -31.61 -23.55 -2.29
C TYR A 113 -30.70 -22.44 -2.84
N PRO A 114 -29.88 -21.78 -1.98
CA PRO A 114 -28.82 -20.91 -2.43
C PRO A 114 -27.68 -21.75 -2.99
N ILE A 115 -27.18 -21.38 -4.16
CA ILE A 115 -26.02 -22.00 -4.78
C ILE A 115 -24.99 -20.92 -5.06
N MET A 116 -23.77 -21.11 -4.55
CA MET A 116 -22.64 -20.19 -4.76
C MET A 116 -21.86 -20.63 -5.98
N ILE A 117 -21.70 -19.72 -6.94
CA ILE A 117 -20.90 -19.89 -8.14
C ILE A 117 -19.68 -18.97 -8.04
N TYR A 118 -18.51 -19.55 -8.12
CA TYR A 118 -17.24 -18.84 -8.06
C TYR A 118 -16.79 -18.40 -9.46
N ASP A 119 -16.07 -17.28 -9.54
CA ASP A 119 -15.39 -16.91 -10.77
C ASP A 119 -14.11 -17.73 -10.94
N ILE A 120 -13.66 -17.86 -12.18
CA ILE A 120 -12.38 -18.46 -12.50
C ILE A 120 -11.37 -17.33 -12.61
N ALA A 121 -10.47 -17.25 -11.63
CA ALA A 121 -9.33 -16.35 -11.65
C ALA A 121 -8.05 -17.17 -11.59
N PRO A 122 -7.16 -17.07 -12.59
CA PRO A 122 -5.87 -17.72 -12.51
C PRO A 122 -5.01 -17.04 -11.45
N VAL A 123 -4.39 -17.86 -10.59
CA VAL A 123 -3.42 -17.36 -9.58
C VAL A 123 -2.04 -17.70 -10.08
N LEU A 124 -1.28 -16.65 -10.45
CA LEU A 124 0.12 -16.74 -10.79
C LEU A 124 0.97 -16.51 -9.53
N SER A 125 1.89 -17.42 -9.26
CA SER A 125 2.84 -17.30 -8.15
C SER A 125 4.23 -17.70 -8.58
N ILE A 126 5.23 -17.28 -7.80
CA ILE A 126 6.60 -17.74 -7.96
C ILE A 126 6.72 -19.05 -7.19
N GLN A 127 7.06 -20.14 -7.88
CA GLN A 127 7.26 -21.45 -7.29
C GLN A 127 8.63 -21.55 -6.62
N SER A 128 9.66 -21.11 -7.33
CA SER A 128 11.00 -21.02 -6.79
C SER A 128 11.71 -19.78 -7.33
N GLN A 129 12.61 -19.26 -6.54
CA GLN A 129 13.49 -18.17 -6.90
C GLN A 129 14.88 -18.52 -6.38
N SER A 130 15.85 -18.61 -7.27
CA SER A 130 17.21 -18.93 -6.87
C SER A 130 17.78 -17.79 -6.05
N ALA A 131 18.18 -18.11 -4.84
CA ALA A 131 18.77 -17.26 -3.83
C ALA A 131 17.89 -16.11 -3.30
N GLU A 132 17.94 -15.95 -2.00
CA GLU A 132 17.35 -14.78 -1.28
C GLU A 132 18.02 -13.46 -1.67
N VAL A 133 19.12 -13.54 -2.39
CA VAL A 133 19.89 -12.39 -2.77
C VAL A 133 20.17 -12.42 -4.25
N LEU A 134 19.63 -11.51 -4.83
CA LEU A 134 19.44 -11.29 -6.20
C LEU A 134 20.56 -10.40 -6.67
N THR A 135 21.54 -10.99 -7.32
CA THR A 135 22.37 -10.20 -8.22
C THR A 135 21.59 -9.99 -9.50
N VAL A 136 21.81 -8.88 -10.18
CA VAL A 136 21.10 -8.49 -11.41
C VAL A 136 21.12 -9.59 -12.49
N ASN A 137 22.03 -10.56 -12.41
CA ASN A 137 22.22 -11.58 -13.43
C ASN A 137 21.86 -13.01 -12.99
N ASP A 138 21.45 -13.22 -11.73
CA ASP A 138 21.37 -14.57 -11.15
C ASP A 138 19.98 -14.95 -10.64
N VAL A 139 18.95 -14.29 -11.13
CA VAL A 139 17.57 -14.57 -10.71
C VAL A 139 16.95 -15.59 -11.63
N ASP A 140 17.01 -16.85 -11.24
CA ASP A 140 16.20 -17.90 -11.85
C ASP A 140 14.84 -17.93 -11.17
N VAL A 141 13.78 -17.74 -11.93
CA VAL A 141 12.41 -17.75 -11.42
C VAL A 141 11.63 -18.89 -12.07
N GLU A 142 11.07 -19.74 -11.25
CA GLU A 142 10.10 -20.73 -11.66
C GLU A 142 8.69 -20.29 -11.25
N PHE A 143 7.73 -20.55 -12.10
CA PHE A 143 6.36 -20.09 -11.93
C PHE A 143 5.43 -21.25 -11.61
N ASN A 144 4.38 -20.95 -10.86
CA ASN A 144 3.27 -21.83 -10.61
C ASN A 144 1.96 -21.12 -10.96
N ILE A 145 1.08 -21.83 -11.67
CA ILE A 145 -0.23 -21.34 -12.05
C ILE A 145 -1.26 -22.28 -11.41
N PHE A 146 -2.17 -21.71 -10.63
CA PHE A 146 -3.36 -22.40 -10.19
C PHE A 146 -4.56 -21.85 -10.94
N LEU A 147 -5.27 -22.73 -11.64
CA LEU A 147 -6.48 -22.41 -12.37
C LEU A 147 -7.50 -23.52 -12.15
N PRO A 148 -8.67 -23.24 -11.54
CA PRO A 148 -9.77 -24.19 -11.50
C PRO A 148 -10.21 -24.57 -12.91
N ASN A 149 -10.08 -25.85 -13.26
CA ASN A 149 -10.44 -26.39 -14.58
C ASN A 149 -11.14 -27.74 -14.41
N PRO A 150 -12.38 -27.77 -13.86
CA PRO A 150 -13.06 -29.01 -13.52
C PRO A 150 -13.40 -29.89 -14.75
N GLU A 151 -13.42 -29.32 -15.94
CA GLU A 151 -13.75 -30.04 -17.18
C GLU A 151 -12.54 -30.31 -18.08
N ASN A 152 -11.31 -30.09 -17.60
CA ASN A 152 -10.06 -30.30 -18.34
C ASN A 152 -10.03 -29.65 -19.74
N LYS A 153 -10.57 -28.44 -19.85
CA LYS A 153 -10.55 -27.68 -21.10
C LYS A 153 -9.15 -27.22 -21.45
N LYS A 154 -8.90 -27.02 -22.74
CA LYS A 154 -7.63 -26.48 -23.23
C LYS A 154 -7.50 -25.01 -22.81
N VAL A 155 -6.37 -24.66 -22.20
CA VAL A 155 -6.07 -23.32 -21.71
C VAL A 155 -4.84 -22.77 -22.41
N LYS A 156 -4.93 -21.54 -22.89
CA LYS A 156 -3.82 -20.78 -23.44
C LYS A 156 -3.34 -19.77 -22.41
N TYR A 157 -2.04 -19.74 -22.14
CA TYR A 157 -1.37 -18.81 -21.24
C TYR A 157 -0.47 -17.88 -22.04
N GLU A 158 -0.72 -16.57 -21.98
CA GLU A 158 0.07 -15.54 -22.65
C GLU A 158 0.79 -14.71 -21.59
N TRP A 159 2.08 -14.88 -21.50
CA TRP A 159 2.96 -14.18 -20.56
C TRP A 159 3.47 -12.90 -21.18
N THR A 160 3.56 -11.85 -20.38
CA THR A 160 4.24 -10.60 -20.76
C THR A 160 5.27 -10.27 -19.68
N PHE A 161 6.49 -10.02 -20.11
CA PHE A 161 7.64 -9.74 -19.28
C PHE A 161 8.02 -8.27 -19.35
N PRO A 162 8.58 -7.70 -18.27
CA PRO A 162 9.04 -6.32 -18.25
C PRO A 162 10.30 -6.14 -19.10
N GLU A 163 10.59 -4.89 -19.45
CA GLU A 163 11.83 -4.53 -20.13
C GLU A 163 13.05 -5.00 -19.30
N GLY A 164 14.02 -5.60 -19.96
CA GLY A 164 15.22 -6.14 -19.34
C GLY A 164 15.10 -7.58 -18.84
N ALA A 165 13.96 -8.25 -19.06
CA ALA A 165 13.85 -9.69 -18.86
C ALA A 165 14.59 -10.43 -20.00
N LEU A 166 15.25 -11.53 -19.66
CA LEU A 166 16.01 -12.39 -20.57
C LEU A 166 15.58 -13.84 -20.39
N ASP A 167 15.65 -14.61 -21.47
CA ASP A 167 15.52 -16.06 -21.42
C ASP A 167 16.80 -16.75 -20.89
N ALA A 168 16.78 -18.07 -20.81
CA ALA A 168 17.91 -18.85 -20.32
C ALA A 168 19.19 -18.73 -21.17
N GLU A 169 19.05 -18.36 -22.42
CA GLU A 169 20.14 -18.13 -23.37
C GLU A 169 20.65 -16.69 -23.35
N GLY A 170 20.00 -15.81 -22.60
CA GLY A 170 20.36 -14.39 -22.47
C GLY A 170 19.75 -13.49 -23.54
N ASN A 171 18.78 -13.97 -24.32
CA ASN A 171 18.07 -13.15 -25.30
C ASN A 171 16.94 -12.36 -24.64
N PRO A 172 16.57 -11.17 -25.19
CA PRO A 172 15.43 -10.42 -24.68
C PRO A 172 14.13 -11.22 -24.70
N LEU A 173 13.49 -11.33 -23.54
CA LEU A 173 12.22 -12.03 -23.36
C LEU A 173 11.11 -11.00 -23.08
N THR A 174 10.21 -10.81 -24.05
CA THR A 174 9.08 -9.89 -23.92
C THR A 174 7.76 -10.60 -23.75
N THR A 175 7.57 -11.73 -24.42
CA THR A 175 6.34 -12.53 -24.38
C THR A 175 6.66 -14.01 -24.47
N PHE A 176 5.79 -14.84 -23.90
CA PHE A 176 5.81 -16.28 -24.07
C PHE A 176 4.37 -16.80 -24.15
N VAL A 177 4.12 -17.79 -25.00
CA VAL A 177 2.81 -18.44 -25.11
C VAL A 177 2.97 -19.91 -24.80
N GLY A 178 2.29 -20.34 -23.74
CA GLY A 178 2.20 -21.73 -23.33
C GLY A 178 0.77 -22.25 -23.36
N TYR A 179 0.62 -23.56 -23.34
CA TYR A 179 -0.66 -24.24 -23.29
C TYR A 179 -0.66 -25.27 -22.16
N ALA A 180 -1.82 -25.49 -21.54
CA ALA A 180 -2.01 -26.68 -20.75
C ALA A 180 -2.42 -27.83 -21.69
N ASP A 181 -1.78 -28.99 -21.51
CA ASP A 181 -2.22 -30.22 -22.19
C ASP A 181 -3.43 -30.86 -21.49
N GLU A 182 -3.96 -31.93 -22.06
CA GLU A 182 -5.10 -32.69 -21.53
C GLU A 182 -4.86 -33.30 -20.13
N ASN A 183 -3.62 -33.37 -19.68
CA ASN A 183 -3.23 -33.83 -18.34
C ASN A 183 -2.99 -32.67 -17.37
N GLY A 184 -3.25 -31.43 -17.80
CA GLY A 184 -3.03 -30.22 -17.01
C GLY A 184 -1.56 -29.77 -16.91
N LYS A 185 -0.66 -30.39 -17.68
CA LYS A 185 0.73 -29.94 -17.75
C LYS A 185 0.82 -28.65 -18.56
N VAL A 186 1.40 -27.64 -17.95
CA VAL A 186 1.53 -26.29 -18.53
C VAL A 186 2.93 -26.11 -19.11
N ASP A 187 3.00 -25.52 -20.31
CA ASP A 187 4.27 -25.03 -20.85
C ASP A 187 4.64 -23.72 -20.14
N TYR A 188 5.84 -23.66 -19.60
CA TYR A 188 6.39 -22.51 -18.91
C TYR A 188 7.52 -21.85 -19.69
N PRO A 189 7.78 -20.55 -19.49
CA PRO A 189 8.85 -19.84 -20.19
C PRO A 189 10.27 -20.32 -19.83
N GLY A 190 10.41 -21.27 -18.91
CA GLY A 190 11.70 -21.72 -18.41
C GLY A 190 12.29 -20.74 -17.38
N LYS A 191 13.63 -20.70 -17.31
CA LYS A 191 14.34 -19.77 -16.44
C LYS A 191 14.34 -18.38 -17.03
N VAL A 192 13.99 -17.38 -16.20
CA VAL A 192 13.94 -15.98 -16.60
C VAL A 192 14.94 -15.19 -15.75
N HIS A 193 15.76 -14.40 -16.42
CA HIS A 193 16.73 -13.50 -15.79
C HIS A 193 16.28 -12.04 -15.94
N PHE A 194 16.65 -11.19 -14.99
CA PHE A 194 16.29 -9.76 -15.01
C PHE A 194 17.53 -8.88 -14.91
N LYS A 195 17.67 -7.92 -15.82
CA LYS A 195 18.76 -6.93 -15.79
C LYS A 195 18.51 -5.79 -14.81
N ASN A 196 17.25 -5.42 -14.60
CA ASN A 196 16.89 -4.23 -13.83
C ASN A 196 16.71 -4.57 -12.35
N ILE A 197 17.13 -3.66 -11.48
CA ILE A 197 16.89 -3.69 -10.05
C ILE A 197 15.44 -3.23 -9.78
N GLY A 198 14.83 -3.70 -8.71
CA GLY A 198 13.48 -3.31 -8.30
C GLY A 198 12.43 -4.37 -8.58
N SER A 199 11.16 -3.99 -8.53
CA SER A 199 10.04 -4.88 -8.84
C SER A 199 9.91 -5.09 -10.33
N GLN A 200 9.99 -6.35 -10.74
CA GLN A 200 9.81 -6.79 -12.12
C GLN A 200 8.43 -7.43 -12.24
N ARG A 201 7.48 -6.72 -12.84
CA ARG A 201 6.11 -7.19 -12.96
C ARG A 201 5.96 -8.07 -14.18
N ILE A 202 5.50 -9.30 -13.95
CA ILE A 202 5.16 -10.28 -14.98
C ILE A 202 3.64 -10.40 -14.98
N THR A 203 3.02 -10.34 -16.15
CA THR A 203 1.57 -10.50 -16.30
C THR A 203 1.25 -11.77 -17.05
N LEU A 204 0.12 -12.37 -16.72
CA LEU A 204 -0.39 -13.59 -17.31
C LEU A 204 -1.84 -13.36 -17.75
N LYS A 205 -2.05 -13.44 -19.05
CA LYS A 205 -3.37 -13.47 -19.66
C LYS A 205 -3.75 -14.90 -19.99
N THR A 206 -4.92 -15.31 -19.54
CA THR A 206 -5.41 -16.67 -19.70
C THR A 206 -6.65 -16.69 -20.59
N THR A 207 -6.65 -17.55 -21.59
CA THR A 207 -7.80 -17.76 -22.47
C THR A 207 -8.26 -19.21 -22.37
N PHE A 208 -9.52 -19.39 -22.09
CA PHE A 208 -10.17 -20.65 -21.84
C PHE A 208 -11.17 -20.97 -22.96
N ASP A 209 -11.13 -22.17 -23.50
CA ASP A 209 -12.15 -22.62 -24.45
C ASP A 209 -13.33 -23.23 -23.68
N ILE A 210 -14.44 -22.51 -23.67
CA ILE A 210 -15.68 -22.93 -23.02
C ILE A 210 -16.73 -23.07 -24.12
N ASP A 211 -17.18 -24.29 -24.36
CA ASP A 211 -18.23 -24.62 -25.34
C ASP A 211 -18.01 -24.04 -26.75
N GLY A 212 -16.74 -23.96 -27.16
CA GLY A 212 -16.33 -23.39 -28.45
C GLY A 212 -16.21 -21.87 -28.47
N GLU A 213 -16.42 -21.21 -27.34
CA GLU A 213 -16.15 -19.79 -27.15
C GLU A 213 -14.86 -19.57 -26.36
N ASN A 214 -13.96 -18.77 -26.93
CA ASN A 214 -12.72 -18.39 -26.25
C ASN A 214 -13.02 -17.33 -25.19
N ARG A 215 -13.09 -17.75 -23.93
CA ARG A 215 -13.26 -16.83 -22.80
C ARG A 215 -11.91 -16.38 -22.29
N GLN A 216 -11.67 -15.07 -22.36
CA GLN A 216 -10.55 -14.45 -21.70
C GLN A 216 -10.88 -14.19 -20.23
N LEU A 217 -10.02 -14.68 -19.33
CA LEU A 217 -10.12 -14.44 -17.90
C LEU A 217 -9.43 -13.12 -17.50
N GLU A 218 -9.63 -12.68 -16.26
CA GLU A 218 -8.89 -11.55 -15.71
C GLU A 218 -7.39 -11.79 -15.76
N GLU A 219 -6.64 -10.71 -15.99
CA GLU A 219 -5.19 -10.75 -16.02
C GLU A 219 -4.62 -10.94 -14.60
N SER A 220 -3.76 -11.92 -14.43
CA SER A 220 -3.01 -12.14 -13.20
C SER A 220 -1.61 -11.54 -13.31
N TYR A 221 -0.98 -11.24 -12.19
CA TYR A 221 0.40 -10.77 -12.19
C TYR A 221 1.17 -11.25 -10.96
N VAL A 222 2.49 -11.23 -11.09
CA VAL A 222 3.43 -11.41 -9.99
C VAL A 222 4.56 -10.40 -10.10
N ASN A 223 5.06 -9.93 -8.97
CA ASN A 223 6.23 -9.08 -8.91
C ASN A 223 7.43 -9.89 -8.41
N VAL A 224 8.49 -9.94 -9.22
CA VAL A 224 9.80 -10.47 -8.83
C VAL A 224 10.60 -9.32 -8.26
N GLN A 225 11.16 -9.47 -7.06
CA GLN A 225 11.99 -8.46 -6.41
C GLN A 225 13.46 -8.72 -6.73
N VAL A 226 14.08 -7.86 -7.53
CA VAL A 226 15.47 -7.98 -7.96
C VAL A 226 16.34 -7.01 -7.20
N GLY A 227 17.23 -7.50 -6.35
CA GLY A 227 18.15 -6.69 -5.55
C GLY A 227 19.35 -6.15 -6.32
N ALA A 228 20.18 -5.37 -5.63
CA ALA A 228 21.44 -4.89 -6.17
C ALA A 228 22.57 -5.92 -5.98
N ASP A 229 23.63 -5.82 -6.76
CA ASP A 229 24.83 -6.65 -6.65
C ASP A 229 25.63 -6.38 -5.36
N LYS A 230 25.59 -5.13 -4.87
CA LYS A 230 26.22 -4.68 -3.63
C LYS A 230 25.15 -4.23 -2.62
N GLU A 231 25.60 -3.97 -1.42
CA GLU A 231 24.78 -3.43 -0.35
C GLU A 231 24.69 -1.91 -0.41
N TYR A 232 23.47 -1.38 -0.51
CA TYR A 232 23.19 0.06 -0.52
C TYR A 232 22.12 0.41 0.50
N GLN A 233 22.04 1.67 0.87
CA GLN A 233 20.94 2.24 1.62
C GLN A 233 19.64 2.12 0.80
N THR A 234 18.50 2.12 1.49
CA THR A 234 17.19 2.04 0.85
C THR A 234 16.37 3.29 1.15
N LEU A 235 15.91 3.95 0.10
CA LEU A 235 14.95 5.04 0.17
C LEU A 235 13.54 4.46 0.11
N TYR A 236 12.69 4.76 1.10
CA TYR A 236 11.27 4.45 1.09
C TYR A 236 10.47 5.71 0.84
N PHE A 237 9.40 5.60 0.06
CA PHE A 237 8.51 6.71 -0.22
C PHE A 237 7.07 6.26 -0.38
N ALA A 238 6.16 7.12 0.08
CA ALA A 238 4.73 6.88 0.06
C ALA A 238 4.09 7.57 -1.14
N THR A 239 3.43 6.81 -2.01
CA THR A 239 2.71 7.34 -3.16
C THR A 239 1.26 7.66 -2.79
N VAL A 240 0.75 8.79 -3.24
CA VAL A 240 -0.62 9.22 -2.93
C VAL A 240 -1.63 8.28 -3.55
N GLY A 241 -2.47 7.66 -2.73
CA GLY A 241 -3.49 6.70 -3.18
C GLY A 241 -2.94 5.40 -3.77
N GLY A 242 -1.66 5.09 -3.52
CA GLY A 242 -0.98 3.89 -4.01
C GLY A 242 -0.33 3.10 -2.87
N ASN A 243 0.82 2.51 -3.17
CA ASN A 243 1.61 1.72 -2.23
C ASN A 243 2.85 2.47 -1.73
N ILE A 244 3.41 1.99 -0.63
CA ILE A 244 4.78 2.30 -0.26
C ILE A 244 5.70 1.66 -1.31
N LYS A 245 6.62 2.45 -1.80
CA LYS A 245 7.69 2.00 -2.69
C LYS A 245 9.05 2.17 -2.02
N ALA A 246 9.99 1.34 -2.42
CA ALA A 246 11.37 1.41 -1.97
C ALA A 246 12.31 1.50 -3.17
N MET A 247 13.50 2.09 -3.01
CA MET A 247 14.50 2.20 -4.07
C MET A 247 15.89 2.18 -3.47
N LYS A 248 16.83 1.50 -4.10
CA LYS A 248 18.23 1.53 -3.65
C LYS A 248 18.86 2.88 -3.99
N ILE A 249 19.64 3.42 -3.06
CA ILE A 249 20.43 4.64 -3.31
C ILE A 249 21.76 4.20 -3.93
N ILE A 250 21.79 4.12 -5.25
CA ILE A 250 22.97 3.69 -6.03
C ILE A 250 23.52 4.89 -6.79
N PRO A 251 24.81 5.22 -6.64
CA PRO A 251 25.44 6.19 -7.51
C PRO A 251 25.40 5.79 -8.97
N ASP A 252 25.12 6.71 -9.88
CA ASP A 252 25.05 6.42 -11.32
C ASP A 252 26.32 5.75 -11.86
N SER A 253 27.47 6.09 -11.29
CA SER A 253 28.76 5.48 -11.65
C SER A 253 28.92 4.02 -11.23
N GLU A 254 28.06 3.54 -10.33
CA GLU A 254 28.08 2.16 -9.84
C GLU A 254 26.96 1.30 -10.44
N LEU A 255 26.03 1.89 -11.18
CA LEU A 255 24.98 1.17 -11.86
C LEU A 255 25.54 0.51 -13.14
N PRO A 256 25.41 -0.82 -13.32
CA PRO A 256 25.89 -1.49 -14.52
C PRO A 256 25.26 -0.91 -15.79
N GLU A 257 26.03 -0.88 -16.87
CA GLU A 257 25.56 -0.35 -18.16
C GLU A 257 24.31 -1.08 -18.65
N GLY A 258 23.29 -0.32 -19.06
CA GLY A 258 22.01 -0.85 -19.53
C GLY A 258 21.10 -1.40 -18.43
N THR A 259 21.45 -1.20 -17.17
CA THR A 259 20.65 -1.56 -16.00
C THR A 259 19.88 -0.34 -15.49
N LYS A 260 18.59 -0.51 -15.17
CA LYS A 260 17.77 0.51 -14.52
C LYS A 260 17.63 0.18 -13.03
N ASN A 261 17.72 1.20 -12.21
CA ASN A 261 17.36 1.13 -10.80
C ASN A 261 15.88 1.53 -10.67
N LEU A 262 15.00 0.54 -10.61
CA LEU A 262 13.55 0.73 -10.54
C LEU A 262 13.09 0.65 -9.07
N PRO A 263 11.95 1.25 -8.72
CA PRO A 263 11.40 1.10 -7.39
C PRO A 263 10.84 -0.31 -7.17
N PHE A 264 10.98 -0.78 -5.93
CA PHE A 264 10.26 -1.93 -5.41
C PHE A 264 8.86 -1.51 -4.98
N ASP A 265 7.84 -2.22 -5.41
CA ASP A 265 6.50 -2.10 -4.85
C ASP A 265 6.41 -3.01 -3.61
N MET A 266 6.19 -2.41 -2.44
CA MET A 266 6.15 -3.14 -1.18
C MET A 266 4.83 -3.88 -0.94
N GLY A 267 3.82 -3.67 -1.81
CA GLY A 267 2.49 -4.27 -1.65
C GLY A 267 1.71 -3.74 -0.46
N VAL A 268 2.19 -2.67 0.18
CA VAL A 268 1.59 -2.08 1.38
C VAL A 268 1.00 -0.72 1.02
N SER A 269 -0.30 -0.54 1.28
CA SER A 269 -0.97 0.73 1.01
C SER A 269 -0.34 1.88 1.79
N SER A 270 -0.03 2.97 1.11
CA SER A 270 0.45 4.20 1.73
C SER A 270 -0.65 4.99 2.43
N GLY A 271 -1.93 4.75 2.11
CA GLY A 271 -3.07 5.53 2.60
C GLY A 271 -3.51 6.61 1.63
N ASN A 272 -4.36 7.53 2.13
CA ASN A 272 -4.93 8.59 1.29
C ASN A 272 -4.02 9.83 1.22
N MET A 273 -3.51 10.27 2.37
CA MET A 273 -2.63 11.43 2.51
C MET A 273 -1.43 11.08 3.40
N PRO A 274 -0.48 10.27 2.90
CA PRO A 274 0.64 9.76 3.67
C PRO A 274 1.74 10.84 3.80
N PHE A 275 1.53 11.81 4.67
CA PHE A 275 2.39 12.99 4.78
C PHE A 275 3.82 12.68 5.18
N ASN A 276 4.01 11.60 5.95
CA ASN A 276 5.31 11.36 6.55
C ASN A 276 5.59 9.86 6.70
N LEU A 277 6.83 9.48 6.49
CA LEU A 277 7.39 8.18 6.84
C LEU A 277 8.43 8.34 7.94
N VAL A 278 8.43 7.42 8.90
CA VAL A 278 9.42 7.39 9.97
C VAL A 278 10.07 6.01 10.02
N TYR A 279 11.38 5.96 9.92
CA TYR A 279 12.16 4.74 10.07
C TYR A 279 12.59 4.55 11.52
N TYR A 280 12.47 3.34 12.01
CA TYR A 280 12.95 2.92 13.32
C TYR A 280 13.55 1.52 13.24
N LYS A 281 14.67 1.33 13.92
CA LYS A 281 15.28 0.02 14.13
C LYS A 281 15.12 -0.35 15.60
N ASP A 282 14.46 -1.47 15.86
CA ASP A 282 14.24 -1.94 17.23
C ASP A 282 15.50 -2.59 17.84
N ALA A 283 15.39 -3.00 19.11
CA ALA A 283 16.49 -3.62 19.85
C ALA A 283 16.91 -4.98 19.27
N ASP A 284 15.99 -5.66 18.59
CA ASP A 284 16.25 -6.96 17.95
C ASP A 284 16.86 -6.80 16.55
N GLY A 285 17.06 -5.57 16.11
CA GLY A 285 17.63 -5.22 14.82
C GLY A 285 16.63 -5.19 13.67
N GLN A 286 15.34 -5.42 13.93
CA GLN A 286 14.28 -5.33 12.93
C GLN A 286 14.01 -3.88 12.57
N GLY A 287 14.04 -3.57 11.27
CA GLY A 287 13.65 -2.27 10.74
C GLY A 287 12.14 -2.16 10.56
N TRP A 288 11.59 -1.00 10.91
CA TRP A 288 10.18 -0.65 10.82
C TRP A 288 9.98 0.69 10.12
N ILE A 289 8.94 0.78 9.29
CA ILE A 289 8.49 2.03 8.66
C ILE A 289 7.12 2.37 9.21
N TYR A 290 6.99 3.52 9.85
CA TYR A 290 5.72 4.08 10.31
C TYR A 290 5.18 5.00 9.24
N ILE A 291 3.92 4.83 8.87
CA ILE A 291 3.23 5.55 7.79
C ILE A 291 2.20 6.45 8.43
N LEU A 292 2.46 7.75 8.44
CA LEU A 292 1.55 8.75 9.00
C LEU A 292 0.60 9.22 7.90
N ASP A 293 -0.62 8.70 7.92
CA ASP A 293 -1.68 9.00 6.95
C ASP A 293 -2.73 9.89 7.58
N ALA A 294 -2.86 11.12 7.09
CA ALA A 294 -3.84 12.08 7.57
C ALA A 294 -5.29 11.79 7.12
N GLY A 295 -5.50 10.70 6.38
CA GLY A 295 -6.82 10.28 5.92
C GLY A 295 -7.32 11.02 4.67
N LYS A 296 -8.63 10.99 4.43
CA LYS A 296 -9.22 11.58 3.22
C LYS A 296 -9.32 13.10 3.28
N GLN A 297 -9.45 13.66 4.48
CA GLN A 297 -9.61 15.10 4.66
C GLN A 297 -8.56 15.65 5.61
N TYR A 298 -7.45 16.08 5.07
CA TYR A 298 -6.46 16.82 5.84
C TYR A 298 -6.76 18.31 5.93
N THR A 299 -7.66 18.85 5.12
CA THR A 299 -8.14 20.23 5.22
C THR A 299 -9.49 20.27 5.89
N TYR A 300 -9.69 21.28 6.70
CA TYR A 300 -11.00 21.59 7.23
C TYR A 300 -11.91 22.08 6.07
N VAL A 301 -12.62 21.17 5.46
CA VAL A 301 -13.79 21.48 4.66
C VAL A 301 -14.99 21.20 5.56
N ASN A 302 -16.01 22.08 5.55
CA ASN A 302 -17.26 21.83 6.24
C ASN A 302 -17.69 20.40 6.01
N ASP A 303 -17.61 19.62 7.08
CA ASP A 303 -17.77 18.20 7.08
C ASP A 303 -19.24 17.82 6.86
N ALA A 304 -19.68 17.84 5.62
CA ALA A 304 -20.98 17.28 5.27
C ALA A 304 -20.98 15.73 5.38
N ASP A 305 -19.78 15.12 5.36
CA ASP A 305 -19.63 13.66 5.26
C ASP A 305 -19.13 12.99 6.54
N GLY A 306 -18.87 13.74 7.62
CA GLY A 306 -18.43 13.17 8.90
C GLY A 306 -17.05 12.48 8.89
N VAL A 307 -16.15 12.86 7.98
CA VAL A 307 -14.88 12.14 7.73
C VAL A 307 -13.68 12.76 8.46
N LEU A 308 -13.91 13.76 9.32
CA LEU A 308 -12.84 14.34 10.13
C LEU A 308 -12.28 13.33 11.12
N GLY A 309 -10.95 13.17 11.14
CA GLY A 309 -10.28 12.24 12.04
C GLY A 309 -10.26 10.80 11.53
N ASP A 310 -10.28 10.60 10.22
CA ASP A 310 -10.08 9.28 9.60
C ASP A 310 -8.61 8.93 9.40
N GLY A 311 -7.71 9.77 9.90
CA GLY A 311 -6.27 9.55 9.87
C GLY A 311 -5.83 8.37 10.74
N LYS A 312 -4.68 7.81 10.40
CA LYS A 312 -4.09 6.65 11.10
C LYS A 312 -2.59 6.62 10.96
N ILE A 313 -1.94 5.88 11.83
CA ILE A 313 -0.55 5.49 11.67
C ILE A 313 -0.52 3.99 11.49
N ASN A 314 -0.05 3.55 10.34
CA ASN A 314 0.27 2.15 10.08
C ASN A 314 1.77 1.91 10.26
N VAL A 315 2.15 0.67 10.48
CA VAL A 315 3.55 0.26 10.55
C VAL A 315 3.78 -0.98 9.71
N MET A 316 4.90 -1.02 9.02
CA MET A 316 5.34 -2.20 8.27
C MET A 316 6.80 -2.53 8.57
N THR A 317 7.19 -3.78 8.35
CA THR A 317 8.61 -4.17 8.30
C THR A 317 9.26 -3.63 7.03
N VAL A 318 10.57 -3.42 7.04
CA VAL A 318 11.32 -2.88 5.88
C VAL A 318 11.16 -3.72 4.61
N ASP A 319 10.86 -5.00 4.72
CA ASP A 319 10.59 -5.90 3.60
C ASP A 319 9.10 -5.96 3.17
N GLY A 320 8.23 -5.21 3.84
CA GLY A 320 6.79 -5.17 3.57
C GLY A 320 5.99 -6.43 3.93
N LYS A 321 6.65 -7.47 4.48
CA LYS A 321 5.99 -8.76 4.74
C LYS A 321 5.06 -8.76 5.94
N SER A 322 5.24 -7.82 6.86
CA SER A 322 4.38 -7.68 8.03
C SER A 322 3.89 -6.25 8.17
N THR A 323 2.58 -6.10 8.31
CA THR A 323 1.92 -4.81 8.50
C THR A 323 1.01 -4.85 9.70
N ASN A 324 0.94 -3.73 10.43
CA ASN A 324 0.06 -3.59 11.58
C ASN A 324 -0.52 -2.18 11.63
N LEU A 325 -1.74 -2.07 12.14
CA LEU A 325 -2.27 -0.79 12.57
C LEU A 325 -1.58 -0.40 13.89
N PHE A 326 -0.94 0.78 13.91
CA PHE A 326 -0.22 1.29 15.07
C PHE A 326 -1.13 2.18 15.93
N VAL A 327 -1.70 3.22 15.32
CA VAL A 327 -2.62 4.16 15.99
C VAL A 327 -3.78 4.48 15.06
N THR A 328 -4.98 4.49 15.61
CA THR A 328 -6.21 4.90 14.92
C THR A 328 -7.10 5.73 15.83
N ASN A 329 -8.06 6.41 15.25
CA ASN A 329 -9.05 7.24 15.97
C ASN A 329 -10.23 6.43 16.58
N VAL A 330 -10.17 5.13 16.62
CA VAL A 330 -11.29 4.29 17.08
C VAL A 330 -11.66 4.61 18.54
N GLY A 331 -12.89 5.12 18.73
CA GLY A 331 -13.45 5.40 20.06
C GLY A 331 -13.02 6.70 20.70
N GLN A 332 -12.37 7.60 19.97
CA GLN A 332 -11.93 8.90 20.45
C GLN A 332 -12.92 10.02 20.08
N THR A 333 -13.06 10.99 20.96
CA THR A 333 -13.81 12.23 20.68
C THR A 333 -12.98 13.30 19.97
N ALA A 334 -11.66 13.11 19.90
CA ALA A 334 -10.73 13.99 19.22
C ALA A 334 -10.35 13.40 17.85
N PHE A 335 -10.22 14.27 16.89
CA PHE A 335 -9.80 13.91 15.53
C PHE A 335 -8.32 13.54 15.53
N ASN A 336 -8.00 12.43 14.89
CA ASN A 336 -6.64 11.95 14.73
C ASN A 336 -6.23 12.08 13.26
N ASP A 337 -5.50 13.15 12.96
CA ASP A 337 -4.92 13.42 11.63
C ASP A 337 -3.42 13.57 11.80
N PRO A 338 -2.66 12.47 11.86
CA PRO A 338 -1.22 12.51 12.03
C PRO A 338 -0.54 13.04 10.78
N PHE A 339 0.32 14.05 10.96
CA PHE A 339 1.04 14.65 9.84
C PHE A 339 2.51 14.26 9.81
N PHE A 340 3.27 14.62 10.83
CA PHE A 340 4.72 14.49 10.84
C PHE A 340 5.19 13.87 12.13
N GLY A 341 6.23 13.06 12.05
CA GLY A 341 6.77 12.39 13.22
C GLY A 341 8.29 12.25 13.19
N THR A 342 8.84 11.98 14.36
CA THR A 342 10.25 11.64 14.58
C THR A 342 10.36 10.65 15.72
N VAL A 343 11.48 9.93 15.77
CA VAL A 343 11.78 8.97 16.84
C VAL A 343 12.53 9.67 17.98
N ASP A 344 12.09 9.40 19.21
CA ASP A 344 12.80 9.78 20.43
C ASP A 344 12.94 8.59 21.37
N GLY A 345 14.10 7.96 21.37
CA GLY A 345 14.32 6.71 22.11
C GLY A 345 13.39 5.61 21.62
N ASN A 346 12.50 5.14 22.48
CA ASN A 346 11.51 4.11 22.17
C ASN A 346 10.11 4.69 21.89
N ASP A 347 10.03 5.98 21.62
CA ASP A 347 8.77 6.66 21.36
C ASP A 347 8.73 7.28 19.96
N LEU A 348 7.56 7.25 19.34
CA LEU A 348 7.19 8.08 18.21
C LEU A 348 6.60 9.39 18.74
N ILE A 349 7.25 10.50 18.42
CA ILE A 349 6.70 11.84 18.61
C ILE A 349 6.07 12.26 17.31
N TYR A 350 4.80 12.65 17.33
CA TYR A 350 4.12 13.06 16.10
C TYR A 350 3.19 14.26 16.33
N SER A 351 3.01 15.05 15.28
CA SER A 351 2.02 16.10 15.25
C SER A 351 0.68 15.56 14.81
N ASP A 352 -0.33 15.85 15.59
CA ASP A 352 -1.72 15.64 15.25
C ASP A 352 -2.38 16.99 15.01
N ARG A 353 -3.00 17.14 13.86
CA ARG A 353 -3.60 18.42 13.45
C ARG A 353 -4.56 19.02 14.46
N ASN A 354 -5.34 18.20 15.12
CA ASN A 354 -6.44 18.64 15.98
C ASN A 354 -6.08 18.63 17.45
N THR A 355 -5.06 17.89 17.86
CA THR A 355 -4.77 17.66 19.27
C THR A 355 -3.40 18.16 19.73
N GLY A 356 -2.45 18.39 18.81
CA GLY A 356 -1.12 18.92 19.11
C GLY A 356 0.01 17.92 18.90
N LEU A 357 1.11 18.08 19.64
CA LEU A 357 2.20 17.09 19.61
C LEU A 357 1.91 15.96 20.57
N ARG A 358 2.02 14.75 20.08
CA ARG A 358 1.74 13.50 20.81
C ARG A 358 2.96 12.59 20.85
N LYS A 359 2.92 11.67 21.79
CA LYS A 359 3.96 10.69 22.04
C LYS A 359 3.33 9.31 22.24
N THR A 360 3.83 8.31 21.55
CA THR A 360 3.37 6.91 21.65
C THR A 360 4.55 5.95 21.60
N ALA A 361 4.52 4.90 22.43
CA ALA A 361 5.59 3.90 22.43
C ALA A 361 5.64 3.13 21.10
N LEU A 362 6.84 3.01 20.51
CA LEU A 362 7.09 2.38 19.20
C LEU A 362 6.77 0.89 19.13
N ASN A 363 6.69 0.20 20.27
CA ASN A 363 6.30 -1.20 20.34
C ASN A 363 4.78 -1.43 20.41
N THR A 364 3.97 -0.37 20.44
CA THR A 364 2.50 -0.47 20.41
C THR A 364 2.03 -1.12 19.12
N ARG A 365 1.05 -2.00 19.22
CA ARG A 365 0.41 -2.68 18.08
C ARG A 365 -1.09 -2.83 18.35
N GLY A 366 -1.86 -3.04 17.28
CA GLY A 366 -3.28 -3.37 17.39
C GLY A 366 -4.22 -2.18 17.44
N GLY A 367 -3.77 -0.99 17.08
CA GLY A 367 -4.60 0.17 16.80
C GLY A 367 -5.23 0.87 18.01
N LYS A 368 -4.86 0.50 19.22
CA LYS A 368 -5.31 1.22 20.42
C LYS A 368 -4.45 2.44 20.61
N GLU A 369 -5.09 3.60 20.71
CA GLU A 369 -4.37 4.79 21.06
C GLU A 369 -3.98 4.78 22.53
N SER A 370 -2.68 4.80 22.80
CA SER A 370 -2.09 5.00 24.12
C SER A 370 -1.25 6.26 24.20
N SER A 371 -1.48 7.19 23.25
CA SER A 371 -0.65 8.38 23.15
C SER A 371 -0.90 9.37 24.29
N THR A 372 0.17 10.01 24.71
CA THR A 372 0.14 11.12 25.65
C THR A 372 0.46 12.43 24.94
N TYR A 373 0.07 13.55 25.54
CA TYR A 373 0.41 14.85 24.98
C TYR A 373 1.82 15.26 25.38
N LEU A 374 2.61 15.69 24.40
CA LEU A 374 3.81 16.47 24.63
C LEU A 374 3.47 17.96 24.71
N VAL A 375 2.63 18.43 23.77
CA VAL A 375 2.08 19.79 23.74
C VAL A 375 0.64 19.73 23.24
N LYS A 376 -0.30 20.29 23.98
CA LYS A 376 -1.71 20.35 23.59
C LYS A 376 -1.99 21.54 22.66
N ASN A 377 -3.01 21.44 21.83
CA ASN A 377 -3.42 22.51 20.91
C ASN A 377 -3.79 23.81 21.59
N ASP A 378 -4.41 23.79 22.77
CA ASP A 378 -4.72 24.97 23.54
C ASP A 378 -3.46 25.75 23.96
N GLN A 379 -2.38 25.03 24.27
CA GLN A 379 -1.07 25.62 24.53
C GLN A 379 -0.44 26.24 23.28
N LEU A 380 -0.78 25.73 22.09
CA LEU A 380 -0.34 26.26 20.81
C LEU A 380 -1.13 27.47 20.32
N GLY A 381 -2.17 27.84 21.02
CA GLY A 381 -3.02 28.98 20.65
C GLY A 381 -4.15 28.66 19.69
N TYR A 382 -4.49 27.38 19.52
CA TYR A 382 -5.56 26.93 18.63
C TYR A 382 -6.77 26.53 19.45
N TYR A 383 -7.87 27.23 19.21
CA TYR A 383 -9.13 26.96 19.88
C TYR A 383 -10.13 26.42 18.87
N SER A 384 -10.64 25.25 19.14
CA SER A 384 -11.82 24.68 18.54
C SER A 384 -11.75 24.26 17.05
N ARG A 385 -12.66 23.41 16.71
CA ARG A 385 -12.91 22.72 15.43
C ARG A 385 -12.92 23.58 14.17
N GLY A 386 -12.94 24.88 14.22
CA GLY A 386 -13.05 25.73 13.04
C GLY A 386 -11.75 26.41 12.59
N LEU A 387 -10.66 26.28 13.33
CA LEU A 387 -9.43 27.03 13.09
C LEU A 387 -8.21 26.14 12.83
N ALA A 388 -8.46 24.97 12.35
CA ALA A 388 -7.47 23.91 12.14
C ALA A 388 -6.31 24.27 11.18
N TYR A 389 -6.46 25.28 10.36
CA TYR A 389 -5.35 25.77 9.53
C TYR A 389 -4.13 26.23 10.34
N GLY A 390 -4.34 26.57 11.59
CA GLY A 390 -3.26 27.05 12.42
C GLY A 390 -2.36 25.97 13.00
N ALA A 391 -2.81 24.73 13.04
CA ALA A 391 -2.06 23.61 13.61
C ALA A 391 -1.28 22.79 12.57
N ILE A 392 -1.31 23.17 11.31
CA ILE A 392 -0.49 22.49 10.29
C ILE A 392 0.96 22.78 10.64
N SER A 393 1.53 21.88 11.44
CA SER A 393 2.96 21.79 11.56
C SER A 393 3.50 21.21 10.26
N THR A 394 4.75 21.50 10.00
CA THR A 394 5.53 20.78 9.01
C THR A 394 6.38 19.74 9.73
N THR A 395 7.48 19.38 9.13
CA THR A 395 8.47 18.46 9.67
C THR A 395 8.74 18.70 11.17
N ILE A 396 8.89 17.60 11.90
CA ILE A 396 9.52 17.58 13.22
C ILE A 396 10.75 16.70 13.15
N GLU A 397 11.90 17.21 13.56
CA GLU A 397 13.16 16.47 13.65
C GLU A 397 13.78 16.61 15.03
N LYS A 398 14.65 15.68 15.38
CA LYS A 398 15.44 15.73 16.61
C LYS A 398 16.92 15.68 16.26
N ASP A 399 17.69 16.65 16.76
CA ASP A 399 19.13 16.71 16.55
C ASP A 399 19.91 15.78 17.50
N SER A 400 21.21 15.66 17.28
CA SER A 400 22.11 14.84 18.10
C SER A 400 22.21 15.31 19.56
N LYS A 401 21.85 16.57 19.86
CA LYS A 401 21.83 17.16 21.19
C LYS A 401 20.51 16.96 21.93
N GLY A 402 19.55 16.28 21.28
CA GLY A 402 18.23 16.01 21.84
C GLY A 402 17.25 17.18 21.73
N MET A 403 17.54 18.16 20.89
CA MET A 403 16.66 19.29 20.64
C MET A 403 15.70 18.93 19.51
N TYR A 404 14.41 19.21 19.72
CA TYR A 404 13.40 19.13 18.67
C TYR A 404 13.40 20.41 17.84
N TRP A 405 13.32 20.24 16.53
CA TRP A 405 13.13 21.25 15.52
C TRP A 405 11.75 21.04 14.92
N TRP A 406 10.85 21.94 15.21
CA TRP A 406 9.44 21.81 14.84
C TRP A 406 8.99 22.96 13.97
N GLY A 407 8.62 22.64 12.74
CA GLY A 407 8.11 23.63 11.79
C GLY A 407 6.67 24.02 12.04
N LYS A 408 6.38 25.31 11.98
CA LYS A 408 5.06 25.87 12.11
C LYS A 408 4.73 26.77 10.93
N CYS A 409 3.59 26.54 10.27
CA CYS A 409 3.24 27.20 9.00
C CYS A 409 2.18 28.29 9.10
N TYR A 410 1.49 28.43 10.22
CA TYR A 410 0.43 29.42 10.41
C TYR A 410 0.53 30.09 11.77
N ASN A 411 0.10 31.36 11.87
CA ASN A 411 0.08 32.14 13.11
C ASN A 411 1.42 32.11 13.86
N GLY A 412 2.45 32.64 13.23
CA GLY A 412 3.80 32.61 13.75
C GLY A 412 4.66 31.56 13.04
N ASN A 413 4.82 31.70 11.72
CA ASN A 413 5.68 30.84 10.90
C ASN A 413 7.09 30.81 11.43
N GLY A 414 7.75 29.66 11.28
CA GLY A 414 9.14 29.46 11.66
C GLY A 414 9.41 28.05 12.15
N ILE A 415 10.68 27.75 12.39
CA ILE A 415 11.12 26.51 13.02
C ILE A 415 11.41 26.78 14.48
N TYR A 416 10.65 26.16 15.36
CA TYR A 416 10.76 26.29 16.80
C TYR A 416 11.69 25.23 17.35
N ARG A 417 12.58 25.60 18.25
CA ARG A 417 13.52 24.69 18.90
C ARG A 417 13.20 24.55 20.38
N PHE A 418 13.11 23.30 20.87
CA PHE A 418 12.85 23.01 22.28
C PHE A 418 13.38 21.62 22.66
N LYS A 419 13.56 21.37 23.95
CA LYS A 419 13.88 20.04 24.50
C LYS A 419 12.65 19.40 25.12
N SER A 420 12.62 18.07 25.20
CA SER A 420 11.49 17.34 25.81
C SER A 420 11.26 17.68 27.29
N THR A 421 12.29 18.22 27.95
CA THR A 421 12.24 18.66 29.35
C THR A 421 11.67 20.06 29.52
N ASP A 422 11.50 20.81 28.45
CA ASP A 422 11.01 22.17 28.52
C ASP A 422 9.50 22.18 28.81
N ILE A 423 9.09 22.94 29.80
CA ILE A 423 7.67 23.20 30.06
C ILE A 423 7.20 24.22 29.02
N VAL A 424 6.52 23.75 28.01
CA VAL A 424 6.01 24.61 26.95
C VAL A 424 4.65 25.13 27.39
N SER A 425 4.63 26.22 28.11
CA SER A 425 3.40 26.78 28.65
C SER A 425 2.70 27.79 27.73
N ASP A 426 3.41 28.39 26.78
CA ASP A 426 2.80 29.40 25.90
C ASP A 426 3.58 29.59 24.59
N TYR A 427 3.19 28.85 23.53
CA TYR A 427 3.68 29.11 22.19
C TYR A 427 2.99 30.27 21.46
N LYS A 428 1.94 30.87 22.06
CA LYS A 428 1.26 32.03 21.46
C LYS A 428 2.17 33.24 21.41
N THR A 429 2.99 33.39 22.40
CA THR A 429 3.89 34.55 22.53
C THR A 429 5.24 34.35 21.87
N ALA A 430 5.43 33.28 21.12
CA ALA A 430 6.62 33.03 20.33
C ALA A 430 7.95 32.97 21.13
N LYS A 431 7.90 32.53 22.36
CA LYS A 431 9.10 32.30 23.17
C LYS A 431 9.52 30.85 23.07
N ALA A 432 10.05 30.44 21.89
CA ALA A 432 10.84 29.24 21.84
C ALA A 432 12.08 29.42 22.72
N PRO A 433 12.37 28.50 23.66
CA PRO A 433 13.48 28.67 24.61
C PRO A 433 14.84 28.84 23.92
N TYR A 434 14.97 28.29 22.72
CA TYR A 434 16.22 28.28 21.94
C TYR A 434 16.11 29.06 20.63
N GLY A 435 15.16 29.97 20.54
CA GLY A 435 14.96 30.82 19.37
C GLY A 435 14.10 30.20 18.27
N ILE A 436 13.69 31.06 17.35
CA ILE A 436 12.89 30.70 16.17
C ILE A 436 13.75 30.92 14.93
N ILE A 437 13.87 29.90 14.11
CA ILE A 437 14.58 29.98 12.84
C ILE A 437 13.58 30.28 11.74
N LEU A 438 13.96 31.11 10.76
CA LEU A 438 13.12 31.50 9.64
C LEU A 438 11.76 32.07 10.09
N LYS A 439 11.79 32.93 11.10
CA LYS A 439 10.59 33.61 11.59
C LYS A 439 9.88 34.32 10.44
N ASP A 440 8.58 34.14 10.38
CA ASP A 440 7.69 34.73 9.35
C ASP A 440 7.96 34.21 7.92
N VAL A 441 8.78 33.17 7.75
CA VAL A 441 8.95 32.45 6.47
C VAL A 441 7.94 31.32 6.40
N LYS A 442 7.21 31.23 5.28
CA LYS A 442 6.36 30.09 4.96
C LYS A 442 7.23 28.98 4.36
N PHE A 443 7.05 27.75 4.83
CA PHE A 443 7.74 26.58 4.27
C PHE A 443 6.88 25.32 4.45
N LYS A 444 7.19 24.28 3.68
CA LYS A 444 6.46 23.00 3.71
C LYS A 444 7.27 21.88 4.38
N ALA A 445 8.56 21.83 4.13
CA ALA A 445 9.43 20.82 4.70
C ALA A 445 10.82 21.41 4.99
N PHE A 446 11.50 20.79 5.93
CA PHE A 446 12.93 21.04 6.16
C PHE A 446 13.60 19.75 6.60
N THR A 447 14.93 19.73 6.52
CA THR A 447 15.77 18.72 7.17
C THR A 447 17.10 19.34 7.59
N ILE A 448 17.72 18.78 8.64
CA ILE A 448 18.96 19.28 9.22
C ILE A 448 20.13 18.34 8.90
N ASP A 449 21.24 18.92 8.46
CA ASP A 449 22.52 18.23 8.27
C ASP A 449 23.56 18.82 9.23
N GLU A 450 23.70 18.19 10.39
CA GLU A 450 24.66 18.64 11.41
C GLU A 450 26.11 18.49 10.93
N ALA A 451 26.40 17.46 10.13
CA ALA A 451 27.75 17.20 9.63
C ALA A 451 28.24 18.31 8.67
N ARG A 452 27.32 18.77 7.80
CA ARG A 452 27.59 19.82 6.81
C ARG A 452 27.13 21.19 7.27
N LYS A 453 26.64 21.31 8.51
CA LYS A 453 26.11 22.54 9.12
C LYS A 453 25.10 23.23 8.21
N SER A 454 24.19 22.46 7.65
CA SER A 454 23.21 22.93 6.66
C SER A 454 21.79 22.67 7.14
N LEU A 455 20.90 23.62 6.87
CA LEU A 455 19.46 23.50 7.04
C LEU A 455 18.85 23.59 5.64
N TYR A 456 18.25 22.52 5.19
CA TYR A 456 17.54 22.44 3.90
C TYR A 456 16.08 22.75 4.11
N VAL A 457 15.51 23.64 3.29
CA VAL A 457 14.14 24.14 3.46
C VAL A 457 13.44 24.23 2.10
N TRP A 458 12.26 23.66 2.02
CA TRP A 458 11.31 23.94 0.94
C TRP A 458 10.40 25.10 1.34
N ARG A 459 10.61 26.26 0.75
CA ARG A 459 9.79 27.46 0.98
C ARG A 459 8.57 27.48 0.07
N TRP A 460 7.50 28.15 0.52
CA TRP A 460 6.32 28.39 -0.29
C TRP A 460 5.77 29.79 -0.07
N GLY A 461 5.00 30.32 -1.05
CA GLY A 461 4.57 31.69 -1.07
C GLY A 461 5.63 32.58 -1.68
N ASP A 462 5.86 33.73 -1.11
CA ASP A 462 6.87 34.67 -1.61
C ASP A 462 8.28 34.05 -1.55
N GLY A 463 8.85 33.77 -2.72
CA GLY A 463 10.14 33.12 -2.89
C GLY A 463 10.12 31.60 -2.76
N ASP A 464 9.16 30.95 -3.40
CA ASP A 464 9.05 29.49 -3.44
C ASP A 464 10.29 28.81 -4.00
N GLY A 465 10.60 27.62 -3.46
CA GLY A 465 11.69 26.80 -3.95
C GLY A 465 12.47 26.11 -2.84
N PHE A 466 13.55 25.48 -3.25
CA PHE A 466 14.49 24.79 -2.38
C PHE A 466 15.66 25.69 -1.97
N TYR A 467 15.93 25.77 -0.66
CA TYR A 467 16.96 26.64 -0.10
C TYR A 467 17.87 25.87 0.85
N VAL A 468 19.14 26.29 0.88
CA VAL A 468 20.13 25.81 1.83
C VAL A 468 20.57 26.96 2.72
N TYR A 469 20.29 26.86 4.00
CA TYR A 469 20.69 27.83 5.01
C TYR A 469 21.82 27.30 5.88
N PRO A 470 22.60 28.18 6.53
CA PRO A 470 23.49 27.74 7.58
C PRO A 470 22.70 27.13 8.73
N LEU A 471 23.18 26.03 9.27
CA LEU A 471 22.62 25.49 10.52
C LEU A 471 23.06 26.40 11.65
N PRO A 472 22.13 27.10 12.34
CA PRO A 472 22.46 28.04 13.39
C PRO A 472 23.02 27.33 14.62
N ALA A 473 23.89 28.00 15.34
CA ALA A 473 24.25 27.61 16.69
C ALA A 473 23.04 27.74 17.63
N ASP A 474 23.14 27.14 18.83
CA ASP A 474 22.11 27.28 19.84
C ASP A 474 21.87 28.77 20.13
N ASN A 475 20.62 29.20 20.15
CA ASN A 475 20.16 30.57 20.33
C ASN A 475 20.38 31.57 19.17
N GLU A 476 20.99 31.13 18.08
CA GLU A 476 21.05 31.94 16.86
C GLU A 476 19.75 31.83 16.05
N THR A 477 19.50 32.84 15.22
CA THR A 477 18.39 32.85 14.25
C THR A 477 18.94 32.95 12.83
N VAL A 478 18.22 32.38 11.89
CA VAL A 478 18.48 32.52 10.45
C VAL A 478 17.27 33.20 9.84
N ASP A 479 17.49 34.30 9.14
CA ASP A 479 16.44 35.00 8.41
C ASP A 479 16.35 34.49 6.95
N LYS A 480 15.33 34.96 6.23
CA LYS A 480 15.09 34.56 4.84
C LYS A 480 16.18 34.99 3.85
N LYS A 481 17.12 35.84 4.25
CA LYS A 481 18.23 36.33 3.42
C LYS A 481 19.53 35.57 3.66
N GLY A 482 19.61 34.82 4.74
CA GLY A 482 20.82 34.14 5.18
C GLY A 482 21.08 32.78 4.52
N PHE A 483 20.51 32.46 3.36
CA PHE A 483 20.74 31.18 2.71
C PHE A 483 22.13 31.08 2.09
N LEU A 484 22.73 29.89 2.20
CA LEU A 484 24.08 29.60 1.70
C LEU A 484 24.12 29.33 0.21
N LYS A 485 23.12 28.64 -0.30
CA LYS A 485 22.95 28.27 -1.71
C LYS A 485 21.55 28.62 -2.15
N GLY A 486 21.42 29.06 -3.37
CA GLY A 486 20.13 29.22 -4.02
C GLY A 486 19.50 27.89 -4.37
N HIS A 487 18.43 27.95 -5.05
CA HIS A 487 17.64 26.83 -5.56
C HIS A 487 17.68 26.82 -7.09
N ASP A 488 17.44 25.66 -7.70
CA ASP A 488 17.48 25.50 -9.15
C ASP A 488 16.19 25.86 -9.85
N PHE A 489 15.09 25.97 -9.11
CA PHE A 489 13.77 26.28 -9.66
C PHE A 489 12.91 27.04 -8.65
N LEU A 490 12.00 27.78 -9.19
CA LEU A 490 10.93 28.48 -8.46
C LEU A 490 9.59 27.94 -8.91
N MET A 491 8.64 27.92 -7.98
CA MET A 491 7.26 27.66 -8.28
C MET A 491 6.45 28.95 -8.30
N MET A 492 5.36 28.95 -9.06
CA MET A 492 4.45 30.08 -9.10
C MET A 492 3.75 30.24 -7.76
N ALA A 493 3.80 31.44 -7.19
CA ALA A 493 3.11 31.73 -5.92
C ALA A 493 1.62 31.43 -5.98
N ASP A 494 0.97 31.68 -7.12
CA ASP A 494 -0.45 31.40 -7.32
C ASP A 494 -0.80 29.92 -7.24
N ALA A 495 0.11 29.04 -7.62
CA ALA A 495 -0.08 27.60 -7.51
C ALA A 495 -0.19 27.14 -6.06
N MET A 496 0.41 27.87 -5.12
CA MET A 496 0.36 27.56 -3.69
C MET A 496 -0.92 28.01 -3.02
N ASN A 497 -1.67 28.90 -3.65
CA ASN A 497 -2.96 29.38 -3.14
C ASN A 497 -4.14 28.58 -3.72
N SER A 498 -3.88 27.64 -4.62
CA SER A 498 -4.90 26.74 -5.14
C SER A 498 -5.39 25.80 -4.01
N THR A 499 -6.54 25.21 -4.23
CA THR A 499 -7.23 24.38 -3.24
C THR A 499 -6.30 23.30 -2.66
N ALA A 500 -6.57 22.94 -1.46
CA ALA A 500 -5.80 22.09 -0.54
C ALA A 500 -4.94 21.00 -1.15
N ASP A 501 -5.37 20.33 -2.19
CA ASP A 501 -4.69 19.18 -2.78
C ASP A 501 -3.59 19.55 -3.76
N GLU A 502 -3.63 20.75 -4.28
CA GLU A 502 -2.74 21.18 -5.37
C GLU A 502 -1.49 21.91 -4.87
N GLY A 503 -1.53 22.42 -3.65
CA GLY A 503 -0.45 23.22 -3.05
C GLY A 503 0.65 22.43 -2.34
N VAL A 504 0.67 21.10 -2.45
CA VAL A 504 1.62 20.27 -1.71
C VAL A 504 2.74 19.81 -2.62
N TYR A 505 3.72 20.68 -2.87
CA TYR A 505 4.87 20.35 -3.70
C TYR A 505 5.85 19.38 -3.03
N CYS A 506 6.13 19.58 -1.75
CA CYS A 506 7.02 18.75 -0.97
C CYS A 506 6.50 18.69 0.48
N THR A 507 6.35 17.49 1.02
CA THR A 507 5.85 17.30 2.40
C THR A 507 6.94 16.85 3.35
N GLN A 508 7.89 16.07 2.89
CA GLN A 508 8.99 15.54 3.68
C GLN A 508 10.27 15.48 2.83
N MET A 509 11.39 15.66 3.50
CA MET A 509 12.73 15.47 2.94
C MET A 509 13.44 14.35 3.70
N ALA A 510 14.28 13.59 3.00
CA ALA A 510 15.13 12.56 3.58
C ALA A 510 16.59 12.83 3.24
N LEU A 511 17.40 13.03 4.27
CA LEU A 511 18.83 13.29 4.14
C LEU A 511 19.61 11.98 4.06
N ASP A 512 20.35 11.79 3.00
CA ASP A 512 21.44 10.82 2.96
C ASP A 512 22.68 11.39 3.68
N LYS A 513 22.92 10.90 4.88
CA LYS A 513 24.02 11.39 5.71
C LYS A 513 25.40 11.09 5.13
N GLU A 514 25.54 10.12 4.25
CA GLU A 514 26.82 9.76 3.62
C GLU A 514 27.20 10.78 2.55
N THR A 515 26.31 11.04 1.62
CA THR A 515 26.56 11.94 0.48
C THR A 515 26.20 13.40 0.77
N GLY A 516 25.23 13.64 1.65
CA GLY A 516 24.60 14.94 1.86
C GLY A 516 23.46 15.23 0.88
N ASN A 517 23.12 14.27 0.06
CA ASN A 517 21.99 14.39 -0.85
C ASN A 517 20.68 14.42 -0.08
N VAL A 518 19.75 15.24 -0.54
CA VAL A 518 18.44 15.38 0.10
C VAL A 518 17.35 14.96 -0.89
N TYR A 519 16.68 13.86 -0.58
CA TYR A 519 15.62 13.29 -1.39
C TYR A 519 14.25 13.85 -1.00
N PHE A 520 13.38 14.08 -1.97
CA PHE A 520 12.01 14.55 -1.75
C PHE A 520 11.08 14.22 -2.92
N GLY A 521 9.78 14.15 -2.65
CA GLY A 521 8.75 14.12 -3.67
C GLY A 521 8.46 15.54 -4.16
N PHE A 522 8.40 15.74 -5.46
CA PHE A 522 7.92 16.97 -6.09
C PHE A 522 6.57 16.72 -6.75
N ASN A 523 5.54 17.41 -6.26
CA ASN A 523 4.17 17.26 -6.75
C ASN A 523 3.76 18.55 -7.48
N LYS A 524 3.89 18.55 -8.81
CA LYS A 524 3.63 19.71 -9.65
C LYS A 524 2.15 20.07 -9.64
N ALA A 525 1.84 21.30 -9.26
CA ALA A 525 0.49 21.84 -9.39
C ALA A 525 0.16 22.22 -10.83
N ALA A 526 -1.13 22.33 -11.17
CA ALA A 526 -1.58 22.66 -12.52
C ALA A 526 -1.07 24.03 -13.00
N ALA A 527 -0.97 25.01 -12.09
CA ALA A 527 -0.49 26.35 -12.40
C ALA A 527 1.05 26.51 -12.31
N ASP A 528 1.76 25.45 -11.94
CA ASP A 528 3.23 25.49 -11.83
C ASP A 528 3.87 25.54 -13.23
N ASN A 529 4.75 26.50 -13.45
CA ASN A 529 5.52 26.64 -14.68
C ASN A 529 6.96 26.09 -14.57
N SER A 530 7.29 25.41 -13.48
CA SER A 530 8.58 24.72 -13.31
C SER A 530 8.84 23.76 -14.46
N ALA A 531 10.09 23.67 -14.89
CA ALA A 531 10.56 22.66 -15.84
C ALA A 531 10.54 21.25 -15.26
N PHE A 532 10.47 21.09 -13.93
CA PHE A 532 10.43 19.79 -13.29
C PHE A 532 9.03 19.16 -13.37
N ALA A 533 8.99 17.89 -13.73
CA ALA A 533 7.78 17.07 -13.67
C ALA A 533 7.56 16.53 -12.24
N THR A 534 6.32 16.12 -11.94
CA THR A 534 5.99 15.35 -10.74
C THR A 534 6.88 14.10 -10.65
N GLY A 535 7.32 13.75 -9.45
CA GLY A 535 8.09 12.54 -9.20
C GLY A 535 9.15 12.71 -8.11
N LEU A 536 10.04 11.73 -8.02
CA LEU A 536 11.16 11.73 -7.08
C LEU A 536 12.27 12.66 -7.59
N LYS A 537 12.76 13.49 -6.68
CA LYS A 537 13.90 14.38 -6.89
C LYS A 537 14.90 14.25 -5.75
N TYR A 538 16.11 14.68 -5.98
CA TYR A 538 17.05 14.93 -4.91
C TYR A 538 17.91 16.18 -5.19
N TYR A 539 18.27 16.85 -4.13
CA TYR A 539 19.33 17.86 -4.18
C TYR A 539 20.66 17.15 -4.09
N ASP A 540 21.46 17.23 -5.14
CA ASP A 540 22.82 16.74 -5.19
C ASP A 540 23.72 17.76 -4.46
N TYR A 541 24.21 17.38 -3.29
CA TYR A 541 25.03 18.26 -2.47
C TYR A 541 26.35 18.63 -3.15
N ALA A 542 26.99 17.67 -3.80
CA ALA A 542 28.29 17.88 -4.46
C ALA A 542 28.16 18.80 -5.67
N ALA A 543 27.13 18.60 -6.49
CA ALA A 543 26.87 19.40 -7.68
C ALA A 543 26.13 20.72 -7.37
N GLY A 544 25.48 20.83 -6.21
CA GLY A 544 24.70 22.00 -5.80
C GLY A 544 23.45 22.23 -6.64
N LYS A 545 22.81 21.19 -7.16
CA LYS A 545 21.63 21.25 -8.04
C LYS A 545 20.60 20.18 -7.72
N ILE A 546 19.38 20.38 -8.19
CA ILE A 546 18.33 19.39 -8.09
C ILE A 546 18.37 18.45 -9.30
N VAL A 547 18.30 17.16 -9.02
CA VAL A 547 18.31 16.07 -10.00
C VAL A 547 16.98 15.33 -9.97
N SER A 548 16.42 15.03 -11.12
CA SER A 548 15.23 14.18 -11.25
C SER A 548 15.61 12.71 -11.31
N VAL A 549 14.80 11.85 -10.70
CA VAL A 549 14.88 10.40 -10.84
C VAL A 549 13.82 9.95 -11.86
N PRO A 550 14.17 9.77 -13.15
CA PRO A 550 13.20 9.68 -14.24
C PRO A 550 12.25 8.48 -14.13
N VAL A 551 12.70 7.41 -13.48
CA VAL A 551 11.92 6.16 -13.33
C VAL A 551 10.78 6.26 -12.31
N VAL A 552 10.66 7.39 -11.60
CA VAL A 552 9.63 7.59 -10.57
C VAL A 552 8.87 8.89 -10.86
N ALA A 553 7.66 8.74 -11.39
CA ALA A 553 6.77 9.83 -11.76
C ALA A 553 5.54 9.95 -10.83
N ASP A 554 5.52 9.23 -9.73
CA ASP A 554 4.40 9.20 -8.78
C ASP A 554 4.30 10.52 -8.00
N LYS A 555 3.09 10.84 -7.52
CA LYS A 555 2.91 11.83 -6.46
C LYS A 555 3.40 11.24 -5.14
N ILE A 556 4.43 11.82 -4.56
CA ILE A 556 5.10 11.35 -3.35
C ILE A 556 4.88 12.36 -2.23
N MET A 557 4.51 11.86 -1.04
CA MET A 557 4.43 12.67 0.16
C MET A 557 5.50 12.26 1.19
N GLY A 558 5.27 11.19 1.93
CA GLY A 558 6.23 10.70 2.92
C GLY A 558 7.46 10.08 2.26
N ILE A 559 8.64 10.32 2.84
CA ILE A 559 9.92 9.80 2.35
C ILE A 559 10.91 9.59 3.50
N VAL A 560 11.61 8.46 3.51
CA VAL A 560 12.61 8.18 4.56
C VAL A 560 13.72 7.26 4.04
N ILE A 561 14.92 7.38 4.60
CA ILE A 561 16.04 6.51 4.29
C ILE A 561 16.26 5.50 5.42
N ASN A 562 16.31 4.22 5.06
CA ASN A 562 16.92 3.19 5.87
C ASN A 562 18.44 3.22 5.61
N SER A 563 19.19 3.68 6.60
CA SER A 563 20.65 3.78 6.52
C SER A 563 21.39 2.44 6.64
N ASN A 564 20.70 1.36 7.03
CA ASN A 564 21.30 0.03 6.98
C ASN A 564 21.43 -0.39 5.51
N LYS A 565 22.64 -0.76 5.15
CA LYS A 565 22.92 -1.22 3.79
C LYS A 565 22.50 -2.69 3.62
N SER A 566 21.93 -2.99 2.48
CA SER A 566 21.48 -4.32 2.10
C SER A 566 21.44 -4.44 0.58
N LYS A 567 21.36 -5.65 0.08
CA LYS A 567 21.20 -5.87 -1.36
C LYS A 567 19.73 -5.71 -1.79
N LEU A 568 18.78 -6.06 -0.94
CA LEU A 568 17.35 -5.99 -1.22
C LEU A 568 16.63 -4.92 -0.36
N PHE A 569 16.51 -5.12 0.97
CA PHE A 569 15.80 -4.19 1.89
C PHE A 569 16.60 -3.92 3.17
#